data_037b2c6f6b7691ae413e4db8ca0eeda8
#
_entry.id   037b2c6f6b7691ae413e4db8ca0eeda8
#
_cell.length_a   1.000
_cell.length_b   1.000
_cell.length_c   1.000
_cell.angle_alpha   90.00
_cell.angle_beta   90.00
_cell.angle_gamma   90.00
#
_symmetry.space_group_name_H-M   'P 1'
#
loop_
_entity.id
_entity.type
_entity.pdbx_description
1 polymer ?
#
loop_
_entity_poly.entity_id
_entity_poly.type
_entity_poly.pdbx_seq_one_letter_code
_entity_poly.pdbx_strand_id
1 'polypeptide(L)'
;MPSPMIYQDLTTAALLGHAAQYHSETEIVSVSTGGEKERSCWGEVASRAQRLASALASLGLPPGARCATLAWNNRRHLEIYFAVASGGWVTHTVNPRLSVDHLRYILNDAADEVLFFDQTFLPLVAQLLPQLPTVKHVVLMESRSEAALSQLPSLLFYDDLLQQGMADYRWPQLNELTPASLCYTSGTTGRPKGVLNTHRSLVLHALSGNQPDAAGISAKDSLLPVVPMFHVNAWGTPFIAAMVGARLVLPGPHLDGDSLLQLLAAEKVTVGFGVPVIWAGLLAAMRRTEVRLPEFKRALVGGSALPPSMAEAFQRDYGIALTHAWGMTETSPIGTINTPLSKHDALPAQEQQKQRAGQGRPIFGIELQVVDVDGEPLPRDGQSQGYLQVRGHWVVEQYYGQDASALTAAGWFDTGDIGTLDANGYLVISDRAKDIIKPGGEWISTVELENIAIAHPGVRSAAAIAARHPRWDERPVLLCVRAEGGEVEETDLLSWFEKRVPKWQIPDRVIFVDALPVSATGKVLKNQLRQAYGEILMSEGK
;
A
#
# COMPACT_ATOMS: atom_id res chain seq x y z
N MET A 1 -42.06 3.28 -3.87
CA MET A 1 -42.14 3.57 -5.30
C MET A 1 -40.88 2.99 -5.97
N PRO A 2 -40.95 2.39 -7.17
CA PRO A 2 -39.74 2.01 -7.90
C PRO A 2 -38.95 3.28 -8.21
N SER A 3 -37.63 3.17 -8.22
CA SER A 3 -36.74 4.29 -8.59
C SER A 3 -37.05 4.73 -10.02
N PRO A 4 -37.22 6.05 -10.30
CA PRO A 4 -37.42 6.55 -11.66
C PRO A 4 -36.13 6.54 -12.50
N MET A 5 -34.97 6.26 -11.89
CA MET A 5 -33.67 6.20 -12.54
C MET A 5 -33.32 4.74 -12.89
N ILE A 6 -32.61 4.57 -14.00
CA ILE A 6 -32.05 3.27 -14.37
C ILE A 6 -31.06 2.84 -13.29
N TYR A 7 -31.27 1.64 -12.77
CA TYR A 7 -30.32 1.02 -11.86
C TYR A 7 -29.33 0.16 -12.67
N GLN A 8 -28.05 0.38 -12.40
CA GLN A 8 -26.98 -0.44 -12.98
C GLN A 8 -25.95 -0.71 -11.87
N ASP A 9 -25.59 -1.99 -11.69
CA ASP A 9 -24.62 -2.39 -10.71
C ASP A 9 -23.21 -1.81 -11.00
N LEU A 10 -22.54 -1.32 -9.96
CA LEU A 10 -21.17 -0.82 -10.03
C LEU A 10 -20.20 -2.02 -10.06
N THR A 11 -19.66 -2.35 -11.23
CA THR A 11 -18.78 -3.51 -11.39
C THR A 11 -17.42 -3.17 -12.00
N THR A 12 -16.41 -4.00 -11.75
CA THR A 12 -15.09 -3.89 -12.39
C THR A 12 -15.17 -4.08 -13.90
N ALA A 13 -16.13 -4.88 -14.39
CA ALA A 13 -16.40 -5.03 -15.81
C ALA A 13 -16.82 -3.71 -16.47
N ALA A 14 -17.59 -2.87 -15.76
CA ALA A 14 -17.99 -1.56 -16.27
C ALA A 14 -16.77 -0.62 -16.41
N LEU A 15 -15.81 -0.66 -15.48
CA LEU A 15 -14.57 0.13 -15.57
C LEU A 15 -13.73 -0.29 -16.78
N LEU A 16 -13.52 -1.58 -16.97
CA LEU A 16 -12.75 -2.10 -18.09
C LEU A 16 -13.48 -1.84 -19.43
N GLY A 17 -14.81 -2.01 -19.46
CA GLY A 17 -15.63 -1.72 -20.62
C GLY A 17 -15.54 -0.25 -21.04
N HIS A 18 -15.53 0.69 -20.09
CA HIS A 18 -15.32 2.12 -20.35
C HIS A 18 -13.94 2.37 -20.95
N ALA A 19 -12.87 1.82 -20.36
CA ALA A 19 -11.53 1.96 -20.90
C ALA A 19 -11.41 1.39 -22.33
N ALA A 20 -11.97 0.22 -22.58
CA ALA A 20 -11.96 -0.42 -23.89
C ALA A 20 -12.74 0.37 -24.96
N GLN A 21 -13.86 0.98 -24.58
CA GLN A 21 -14.71 1.70 -25.50
C GLN A 21 -14.20 3.10 -25.85
N TYR A 22 -13.69 3.84 -24.87
CA TYR A 22 -13.38 5.26 -25.05
C TYR A 22 -11.88 5.58 -25.00
N HIS A 23 -11.05 4.63 -24.56
CA HIS A 23 -9.61 4.78 -24.36
C HIS A 23 -8.81 3.59 -24.90
N SER A 24 -9.37 2.89 -25.90
CA SER A 24 -8.81 1.63 -26.43
C SER A 24 -7.34 1.73 -26.83
N GLU A 25 -6.89 2.88 -27.35
CA GLU A 25 -5.53 3.12 -27.84
C GLU A 25 -4.57 3.64 -26.76
N THR A 26 -5.08 4.00 -25.58
CA THR A 26 -4.20 4.49 -24.50
C THR A 26 -3.26 3.39 -24.06
N GLU A 27 -1.97 3.72 -24.10
CA GLU A 27 -0.88 2.78 -23.91
C GLU A 27 -0.75 2.29 -22.47
N ILE A 28 -0.37 1.03 -22.33
CA ILE A 28 0.06 0.38 -21.09
C ILE A 28 1.45 -0.18 -21.32
N VAL A 29 2.41 0.32 -20.56
CA VAL A 29 3.80 -0.18 -20.56
C VAL A 29 4.00 -1.13 -19.40
N SER A 30 4.61 -2.26 -19.64
CA SER A 30 4.91 -3.27 -18.62
C SER A 30 6.37 -3.68 -18.72
N VAL A 31 7.09 -3.62 -17.61
CA VAL A 31 8.47 -4.14 -17.51
C VAL A 31 8.40 -5.60 -17.09
N SER A 32 9.01 -6.48 -17.89
CA SER A 32 9.08 -7.91 -17.60
C SER A 32 10.03 -8.22 -16.44
N THR A 33 10.01 -9.46 -15.97
CA THR A 33 10.98 -9.95 -14.97
C THR A 33 12.43 -9.88 -15.47
N GLY A 34 12.65 -9.95 -16.78
CA GLY A 34 13.96 -9.77 -17.44
C GLY A 34 14.37 -8.31 -17.69
N GLY A 35 13.49 -7.34 -17.37
CA GLY A 35 13.74 -5.91 -17.60
C GLY A 35 13.32 -5.40 -18.98
N GLU A 36 12.76 -6.25 -19.83
CA GLU A 36 12.26 -5.85 -21.15
C GLU A 36 10.95 -5.10 -21.04
N LYS A 37 10.73 -4.12 -21.93
CA LYS A 37 9.49 -3.35 -21.97
C LYS A 37 8.52 -3.94 -22.99
N GLU A 38 7.38 -4.38 -22.51
CA GLU A 38 6.22 -4.77 -23.33
C GLU A 38 5.25 -3.58 -23.42
N ARG A 39 4.72 -3.34 -24.62
CA ARG A 39 3.71 -2.29 -24.86
C ARG A 39 2.40 -2.91 -25.30
N SER A 40 1.32 -2.40 -24.75
CA SER A 40 -0.06 -2.78 -25.07
C SER A 40 -0.97 -1.56 -24.88
N CYS A 41 -2.27 -1.75 -24.97
CA CYS A 41 -3.25 -0.70 -24.77
C CYS A 41 -4.48 -1.23 -24.02
N TRP A 42 -5.38 -0.34 -23.58
CA TRP A 42 -6.59 -0.76 -22.87
C TRP A 42 -7.49 -1.68 -23.70
N GLY A 43 -7.55 -1.49 -25.01
CA GLY A 43 -8.29 -2.38 -25.92
C GLY A 43 -7.76 -3.82 -25.90
N GLU A 44 -6.44 -3.98 -25.92
CA GLU A 44 -5.79 -5.28 -25.83
C GLU A 44 -5.97 -5.92 -24.45
N VAL A 45 -5.80 -5.15 -23.37
CA VAL A 45 -6.01 -5.63 -22.00
C VAL A 45 -7.45 -6.15 -21.84
N ALA A 46 -8.43 -5.43 -22.34
CA ALA A 46 -9.83 -5.85 -22.27
C ALA A 46 -10.09 -7.13 -23.05
N SER A 47 -9.60 -7.24 -24.29
CA SER A 47 -9.73 -8.44 -25.11
C SER A 47 -9.05 -9.66 -24.46
N ARG A 48 -7.85 -9.48 -23.90
CA ARG A 48 -7.11 -10.54 -23.23
C ARG A 48 -7.77 -10.95 -21.91
N ALA A 49 -8.32 -10.00 -21.15
CA ALA A 49 -9.09 -10.29 -19.94
C ALA A 49 -10.36 -11.10 -20.25
N GLN A 50 -11.07 -10.78 -21.34
CA GLN A 50 -12.22 -11.56 -21.81
C GLN A 50 -11.81 -13.00 -22.20
N ARG A 51 -10.72 -13.17 -22.95
CA ARG A 51 -10.19 -14.48 -23.29
C ARG A 51 -9.81 -15.29 -22.06
N LEU A 52 -9.13 -14.66 -21.10
CA LEU A 52 -8.77 -15.31 -19.85
C LEU A 52 -10.00 -15.76 -19.07
N ALA A 53 -11.01 -14.89 -18.94
CA ALA A 53 -12.25 -15.22 -18.25
C ALA A 53 -12.99 -16.40 -18.95
N SER A 54 -13.03 -16.41 -20.29
CA SER A 54 -13.57 -17.54 -21.06
C SER A 54 -12.83 -18.85 -20.78
N ALA A 55 -11.50 -18.81 -20.75
CA ALA A 55 -10.69 -19.99 -20.44
C ALA A 55 -10.91 -20.48 -19.00
N LEU A 56 -10.96 -19.57 -18.02
CA LEU A 56 -11.26 -19.90 -16.62
C LEU A 56 -12.66 -20.52 -16.44
N ALA A 57 -13.66 -19.99 -17.14
CA ALA A 57 -15.00 -20.58 -17.14
C ALA A 57 -14.97 -22.02 -17.69
N SER A 58 -14.15 -22.29 -18.71
CA SER A 58 -13.97 -23.61 -19.28
C SER A 58 -13.25 -24.59 -18.34
N LEU A 59 -12.49 -24.09 -17.35
CA LEU A 59 -11.91 -24.93 -16.28
C LEU A 59 -12.95 -25.36 -15.24
N GLY A 60 -14.19 -24.87 -15.32
CA GLY A 60 -15.29 -25.26 -14.44
C GLY A 60 -15.19 -24.67 -13.04
N LEU A 61 -14.57 -23.50 -12.87
CA LEU A 61 -14.49 -22.82 -11.58
C LEU A 61 -15.88 -22.41 -11.09
N PRO A 62 -16.23 -22.71 -9.82
CA PRO A 62 -17.50 -22.27 -9.25
C PRO A 62 -17.52 -20.74 -9.07
N PRO A 63 -18.72 -20.12 -9.06
CA PRO A 63 -18.85 -18.70 -8.71
C PRO A 63 -18.20 -18.41 -7.35
N GLY A 64 -17.44 -17.31 -7.26
CA GLY A 64 -16.72 -16.92 -6.05
C GLY A 64 -15.46 -17.73 -5.76
N ALA A 65 -15.00 -18.62 -6.65
CA ALA A 65 -13.70 -19.28 -6.53
C ALA A 65 -12.57 -18.26 -6.38
N ARG A 66 -11.61 -18.52 -5.50
CA ARG A 66 -10.44 -17.62 -5.30
C ARG A 66 -9.34 -18.00 -6.27
N CYS A 67 -8.83 -16.97 -6.94
CA CYS A 67 -7.72 -17.07 -7.86
C CYS A 67 -6.54 -16.28 -7.29
N ALA A 68 -5.58 -17.00 -6.70
CA ALA A 68 -4.39 -16.40 -6.11
C ALA A 68 -3.41 -15.90 -7.17
N THR A 69 -2.72 -14.80 -6.89
CA THR A 69 -1.64 -14.27 -7.72
C THR A 69 -0.36 -14.07 -6.92
N LEU A 70 0.74 -14.71 -7.32
CA LEU A 70 2.10 -14.43 -6.89
C LEU A 70 2.82 -13.71 -8.03
N ALA A 71 2.62 -12.39 -8.14
CA ALA A 71 2.97 -11.64 -9.34
C ALA A 71 3.46 -10.23 -9.02
N TRP A 72 4.35 -9.72 -9.86
CA TRP A 72 4.80 -8.33 -9.86
C TRP A 72 3.76 -7.42 -10.54
N ASN A 73 4.02 -6.10 -10.54
CA ASN A 73 3.22 -5.14 -11.29
C ASN A 73 3.52 -5.27 -12.78
N ASN A 74 2.74 -6.07 -13.49
CA ASN A 74 2.87 -6.28 -14.92
C ASN A 74 1.49 -6.37 -15.61
N ARG A 75 1.47 -6.36 -16.94
CA ARG A 75 0.26 -6.39 -17.75
C ARG A 75 -0.59 -7.63 -17.48
N ARG A 76 0.01 -8.82 -17.38
CA ARG A 76 -0.73 -10.07 -17.15
C ARG A 76 -1.44 -10.05 -15.80
N HIS A 77 -0.80 -9.49 -14.77
CA HIS A 77 -1.44 -9.29 -13.47
C HIS A 77 -2.64 -8.33 -13.57
N LEU A 78 -2.52 -7.25 -14.36
CA LEU A 78 -3.62 -6.31 -14.63
C LEU A 78 -4.79 -7.01 -15.36
N GLU A 79 -4.50 -7.83 -16.38
CA GLU A 79 -5.49 -8.63 -17.10
C GLU A 79 -6.22 -9.61 -16.16
N ILE A 80 -5.50 -10.26 -15.24
CA ILE A 80 -6.06 -11.17 -14.22
C ILE A 80 -7.00 -10.43 -13.27
N TYR A 81 -6.64 -9.22 -12.82
CA TYR A 81 -7.51 -8.40 -11.97
C TYR A 81 -8.90 -8.23 -12.56
N PHE A 82 -8.96 -7.86 -13.83
CA PHE A 82 -10.23 -7.63 -14.50
C PHE A 82 -10.91 -8.94 -14.92
N ALA A 83 -10.16 -9.92 -15.42
CA ALA A 83 -10.71 -11.19 -15.87
C ALA A 83 -11.38 -11.96 -14.72
N VAL A 84 -10.70 -12.08 -13.60
CA VAL A 84 -11.18 -12.85 -12.44
C VAL A 84 -12.37 -12.15 -11.79
N ALA A 85 -12.22 -10.88 -11.41
CA ALA A 85 -13.29 -10.16 -10.74
C ALA A 85 -14.53 -10.02 -11.65
N SER A 86 -14.36 -9.60 -12.91
CA SER A 86 -15.48 -9.43 -13.84
C SER A 86 -16.14 -10.75 -14.25
N GLY A 87 -15.42 -11.87 -14.13
CA GLY A 87 -15.94 -13.22 -14.36
C GLY A 87 -16.76 -13.79 -13.19
N GLY A 88 -16.84 -13.09 -12.07
CA GLY A 88 -17.58 -13.52 -10.87
C GLY A 88 -16.76 -14.39 -9.91
N TRP A 89 -15.43 -14.32 -10.01
CA TRP A 89 -14.48 -14.93 -9.10
C TRP A 89 -13.77 -13.87 -8.25
N VAL A 90 -12.95 -14.31 -7.30
CA VAL A 90 -12.25 -13.41 -6.36
C VAL A 90 -10.74 -13.41 -6.66
N THR A 91 -10.20 -12.28 -7.03
CA THR A 91 -8.75 -12.10 -7.18
C THR A 91 -8.10 -12.06 -5.79
N HIS A 92 -7.37 -13.10 -5.40
CA HIS A 92 -6.60 -13.10 -4.17
C HIS A 92 -5.17 -12.66 -4.44
N THR A 93 -4.84 -11.44 -4.04
CA THR A 93 -3.50 -10.89 -4.25
C THR A 93 -2.57 -11.29 -3.11
N VAL A 94 -1.55 -12.07 -3.42
CA VAL A 94 -0.64 -12.68 -2.46
C VAL A 94 0.72 -11.98 -2.47
N ASN A 95 1.15 -11.49 -1.31
CA ASN A 95 2.45 -10.86 -1.19
C ASN A 95 3.59 -11.90 -1.19
N PRO A 96 4.39 -12.01 -2.26
CA PRO A 96 5.42 -13.04 -2.40
C PRO A 96 6.61 -12.88 -1.45
N ARG A 97 6.69 -11.76 -0.75
CA ARG A 97 7.75 -11.46 0.23
C ARG A 97 7.42 -11.95 1.65
N LEU A 98 6.26 -12.57 1.85
CA LEU A 98 5.90 -13.20 3.11
C LEU A 98 6.73 -14.48 3.32
N SER A 99 6.84 -14.92 4.58
CA SER A 99 7.45 -16.22 4.88
C SER A 99 6.63 -17.37 4.26
N VAL A 100 7.29 -18.48 3.96
CA VAL A 100 6.65 -19.69 3.41
C VAL A 100 5.47 -20.15 4.28
N ASP A 101 5.60 -20.07 5.60
CA ASP A 101 4.54 -20.44 6.54
C ASP A 101 3.32 -19.50 6.44
N HIS A 102 3.55 -18.20 6.29
CA HIS A 102 2.47 -17.24 6.07
C HIS A 102 1.82 -17.44 4.71
N LEU A 103 2.60 -17.67 3.65
CA LEU A 103 2.07 -17.96 2.31
C LEU A 103 1.20 -19.21 2.33
N ARG A 104 1.70 -20.31 2.93
CA ARG A 104 0.92 -21.54 3.09
C ARG A 104 -0.37 -21.28 3.85
N TYR A 105 -0.30 -20.49 4.94
CA TYR A 105 -1.48 -20.18 5.74
C TYR A 105 -2.53 -19.44 4.92
N ILE A 106 -2.19 -18.30 4.28
CA ILE A 106 -3.17 -17.47 3.59
C ILE A 106 -3.77 -18.16 2.36
N LEU A 107 -2.97 -18.96 1.61
CA LEU A 107 -3.46 -19.70 0.45
C LEU A 107 -4.44 -20.82 0.85
N ASN A 108 -4.21 -21.48 1.99
CA ASN A 108 -5.13 -22.49 2.51
C ASN A 108 -6.36 -21.85 3.18
N ASP A 109 -6.20 -20.76 3.92
CA ASP A 109 -7.29 -20.02 4.58
C ASP A 109 -8.27 -19.45 3.53
N ALA A 110 -7.74 -18.90 2.44
CA ALA A 110 -8.53 -18.46 1.30
C ALA A 110 -9.17 -19.62 0.53
N ALA A 111 -8.67 -20.85 0.70
CA ALA A 111 -9.04 -22.01 -0.10
C ALA A 111 -8.94 -21.72 -1.62
N ASP A 112 -7.78 -21.20 -2.06
CA ASP A 112 -7.54 -20.86 -3.45
C ASP A 112 -7.65 -22.08 -4.37
N GLU A 113 -8.30 -21.91 -5.53
CA GLU A 113 -8.50 -22.98 -6.53
C GLU A 113 -7.56 -22.83 -7.73
N VAL A 114 -7.14 -21.60 -8.03
CA VAL A 114 -6.19 -21.30 -9.09
C VAL A 114 -5.03 -20.50 -8.49
N LEU A 115 -3.80 -20.79 -8.91
CA LEU A 115 -2.60 -20.05 -8.55
C LEU A 115 -1.89 -19.56 -9.80
N PHE A 116 -1.95 -18.26 -10.06
CA PHE A 116 -1.15 -17.59 -11.08
C PHE A 116 0.17 -17.12 -10.47
N PHE A 117 1.27 -17.25 -11.21
CA PHE A 117 2.56 -16.79 -10.69
C PHE A 117 3.53 -16.37 -11.80
N ASP A 118 4.38 -15.36 -11.51
CA ASP A 118 5.52 -14.99 -12.35
C ASP A 118 6.67 -16.00 -12.21
N GLN A 119 7.45 -16.21 -13.26
CA GLN A 119 8.55 -17.18 -13.34
C GLN A 119 9.54 -17.08 -12.16
N THR A 120 9.76 -15.87 -11.64
CA THR A 120 10.63 -15.64 -10.48
C THR A 120 10.19 -16.43 -9.24
N PHE A 121 8.92 -16.80 -9.16
CA PHE A 121 8.35 -17.53 -8.02
C PHE A 121 8.22 -19.04 -8.25
N LEU A 122 8.70 -19.57 -9.38
CA LEU A 122 8.62 -21.00 -9.69
C LEU A 122 9.20 -21.91 -8.57
N PRO A 123 10.40 -21.64 -7.99
CA PRO A 123 10.92 -22.45 -6.90
C PRO A 123 10.03 -22.40 -5.64
N LEU A 124 9.48 -21.21 -5.34
CA LEU A 124 8.58 -21.02 -4.20
C LEU A 124 7.26 -21.77 -4.39
N VAL A 125 6.68 -21.70 -5.59
CA VAL A 125 5.43 -22.42 -5.93
C VAL A 125 5.66 -23.93 -5.87
N ALA A 126 6.75 -24.44 -6.41
CA ALA A 126 7.10 -25.86 -6.32
C ALA A 126 7.22 -26.36 -4.87
N GLN A 127 7.75 -25.53 -3.97
CA GLN A 127 7.81 -25.84 -2.53
C GLN A 127 6.44 -25.82 -1.84
N LEU A 128 5.58 -24.86 -2.21
CA LEU A 128 4.27 -24.64 -1.56
C LEU A 128 3.20 -25.64 -2.04
N LEU A 129 3.17 -25.94 -3.34
CA LEU A 129 2.09 -26.67 -3.99
C LEU A 129 1.70 -28.01 -3.32
N PRO A 130 2.64 -28.85 -2.85
CA PRO A 130 2.30 -30.10 -2.14
C PRO A 130 1.48 -29.89 -0.84
N GLN A 131 1.44 -28.65 -0.34
CA GLN A 131 0.77 -28.26 0.91
C GLN A 131 -0.49 -27.41 0.67
N LEU A 132 -0.94 -27.31 -0.59
CA LEU A 132 -2.09 -26.51 -1.04
C LEU A 132 -3.17 -27.40 -1.67
N PRO A 133 -3.92 -28.18 -0.88
CA PRO A 133 -4.83 -29.21 -1.39
C PRO A 133 -6.02 -28.65 -2.19
N THR A 134 -6.36 -27.37 -2.04
CA THR A 134 -7.48 -26.72 -2.75
C THR A 134 -7.07 -26.19 -4.12
N VAL A 135 -5.78 -25.98 -4.38
CA VAL A 135 -5.27 -25.48 -5.66
C VAL A 135 -5.38 -26.59 -6.71
N LYS A 136 -6.27 -26.41 -7.66
CA LYS A 136 -6.55 -27.35 -8.76
C LYS A 136 -5.75 -27.00 -10.02
N HIS A 137 -5.50 -25.71 -10.23
CA HIS A 137 -4.85 -25.20 -11.44
C HIS A 137 -3.71 -24.27 -11.06
N VAL A 138 -2.54 -24.50 -11.65
CA VAL A 138 -1.33 -23.70 -11.46
C VAL A 138 -0.92 -23.12 -12.80
N VAL A 139 -0.83 -21.80 -12.89
CA VAL A 139 -0.65 -21.08 -14.16
C VAL A 139 0.60 -20.22 -14.10
N LEU A 140 1.60 -20.55 -14.93
CA LEU A 140 2.76 -19.68 -15.16
C LEU A 140 2.37 -18.52 -16.07
N MET A 141 2.68 -17.31 -15.66
CA MET A 141 2.26 -16.08 -16.34
C MET A 141 3.14 -15.72 -17.54
N GLU A 142 4.27 -16.37 -17.73
CA GLU A 142 5.14 -16.22 -18.90
C GLU A 142 4.88 -17.28 -19.98
N SER A 143 5.67 -17.20 -21.05
CA SER A 143 5.63 -18.13 -22.17
C SER A 143 6.01 -19.55 -21.76
N ARG A 144 5.59 -20.53 -22.55
CA ARG A 144 5.86 -21.95 -22.33
C ARG A 144 7.35 -22.25 -22.12
N SER A 145 7.65 -22.99 -21.06
CA SER A 145 9.02 -23.35 -20.65
C SER A 145 9.10 -24.83 -20.28
N GLU A 146 9.93 -25.59 -20.99
CA GLU A 146 10.19 -26.99 -20.69
C GLU A 146 10.90 -27.17 -19.34
N ALA A 147 11.74 -26.20 -18.95
CA ALA A 147 12.39 -26.18 -17.63
C ALA A 147 11.35 -26.02 -16.49
N ALA A 148 10.28 -25.27 -16.70
CA ALA A 148 9.21 -25.14 -15.73
C ALA A 148 8.36 -26.43 -15.66
N LEU A 149 8.08 -27.07 -16.81
CA LEU A 149 7.35 -28.35 -16.86
C LEU A 149 8.11 -29.49 -16.17
N SER A 150 9.44 -29.49 -16.22
CA SER A 150 10.24 -30.49 -15.49
C SER A 150 10.11 -30.40 -13.97
N GLN A 151 9.79 -29.20 -13.44
CA GLN A 151 9.55 -28.97 -12.01
C GLN A 151 8.08 -29.16 -11.61
N LEU A 152 7.16 -28.76 -12.48
CA LEU A 152 5.70 -28.82 -12.29
C LEU A 152 5.01 -29.41 -13.53
N PRO A 153 4.86 -30.74 -13.63
CA PRO A 153 4.35 -31.40 -14.83
C PRO A 153 2.91 -31.01 -15.23
N SER A 154 2.08 -30.60 -14.27
CA SER A 154 0.67 -30.22 -14.52
C SER A 154 0.49 -28.70 -14.71
N LEU A 155 1.57 -27.98 -15.03
CA LEU A 155 1.56 -26.55 -15.19
C LEU A 155 0.76 -26.12 -16.43
N LEU A 156 -0.11 -25.13 -16.26
CA LEU A 156 -0.75 -24.40 -17.35
C LEU A 156 0.06 -23.15 -17.69
N PHE A 157 -0.05 -22.68 -18.92
CA PHE A 157 0.59 -21.47 -19.37
C PHE A 157 -0.43 -20.40 -19.70
N TYR A 158 -0.16 -19.18 -19.30
CA TYR A 158 -1.07 -18.05 -19.47
C TYR A 158 -1.44 -17.82 -20.95
N ASP A 159 -0.45 -17.83 -21.84
CA ASP A 159 -0.69 -17.59 -23.27
C ASP A 159 -1.49 -18.75 -23.93
N ASP A 160 -1.33 -20.00 -23.47
CA ASP A 160 -2.13 -21.13 -23.93
C ASP A 160 -3.59 -20.98 -23.50
N LEU A 161 -3.85 -20.52 -22.27
CA LEU A 161 -5.22 -20.22 -21.81
C LEU A 161 -5.86 -19.11 -22.65
N LEU A 162 -5.12 -18.06 -22.98
CA LEU A 162 -5.62 -16.98 -23.84
C LEU A 162 -5.96 -17.45 -25.25
N GLN A 163 -5.17 -18.37 -25.83
CA GLN A 163 -5.45 -18.93 -27.15
C GLN A 163 -6.72 -19.80 -27.17
N GLN A 164 -7.02 -20.49 -26.06
CA GLN A 164 -8.22 -21.30 -25.90
C GLN A 164 -9.46 -20.46 -25.63
N GLY A 165 -9.30 -19.29 -25.04
CA GLY A 165 -10.39 -18.42 -24.64
C GLY A 165 -11.00 -17.64 -25.81
N MET A 166 -12.31 -17.40 -25.74
CA MET A 166 -13.07 -16.63 -26.72
C MET A 166 -12.94 -15.12 -26.46
N ALA A 167 -12.75 -14.33 -27.52
CA ALA A 167 -12.62 -12.88 -27.42
C ALA A 167 -13.96 -12.15 -27.18
N ASP A 168 -15.08 -12.81 -27.48
CA ASP A 168 -16.44 -12.31 -27.33
C ASP A 168 -17.15 -12.84 -26.07
N TYR A 169 -16.35 -13.26 -25.07
CA TYR A 169 -16.89 -13.70 -23.79
C TYR A 169 -17.78 -12.62 -23.17
N ARG A 170 -18.99 -13.00 -22.82
CA ARG A 170 -19.93 -12.07 -22.17
C ARG A 170 -19.77 -12.17 -20.66
N TRP A 171 -19.49 -11.03 -20.04
CA TRP A 171 -19.43 -10.95 -18.59
C TRP A 171 -20.77 -11.39 -17.97
N PRO A 172 -20.75 -12.20 -16.89
CA PRO A 172 -21.96 -12.50 -16.14
C PRO A 172 -22.55 -11.22 -15.55
N GLN A 173 -23.87 -11.22 -15.36
CA GLN A 173 -24.52 -10.13 -14.60
C GLN A 173 -24.23 -10.37 -13.12
N LEU A 174 -23.44 -9.48 -12.54
CA LEU A 174 -23.03 -9.53 -11.14
C LEU A 174 -23.71 -8.41 -10.37
N ASN A 175 -24.17 -8.74 -9.17
CA ASN A 175 -24.56 -7.71 -8.20
C ASN A 175 -23.31 -6.98 -7.71
N GLU A 176 -23.40 -5.67 -7.48
CA GLU A 176 -22.28 -4.85 -7.03
C GLU A 176 -21.71 -5.25 -5.65
N LEU A 177 -22.47 -5.98 -4.84
CA LEU A 177 -22.03 -6.55 -3.56
C LEU A 177 -21.30 -7.89 -3.71
N THR A 178 -21.22 -8.43 -4.93
CA THR A 178 -20.44 -9.66 -5.19
C THR A 178 -18.96 -9.42 -4.82
N PRO A 179 -18.32 -10.36 -4.11
CA PRO A 179 -16.89 -10.31 -3.82
C PRO A 179 -16.06 -10.25 -5.11
N ALA A 180 -15.04 -9.39 -5.13
CA ALA A 180 -14.21 -9.15 -6.31
C ALA A 180 -12.70 -9.31 -6.03
N SER A 181 -12.22 -8.93 -4.85
CA SER A 181 -10.82 -9.11 -4.49
C SER A 181 -10.64 -9.42 -3.00
N LEU A 182 -9.61 -10.21 -2.68
CA LEU A 182 -9.21 -10.59 -1.33
C LEU A 182 -7.76 -10.19 -1.11
N CYS A 183 -7.50 -9.43 -0.04
CA CYS A 183 -6.16 -9.04 0.36
C CYS A 183 -5.94 -9.38 1.83
N TYR A 184 -4.82 -10.04 2.15
CA TYR A 184 -4.47 -10.30 3.54
C TYR A 184 -3.64 -9.16 4.14
N THR A 185 -3.93 -8.83 5.40
CA THR A 185 -3.11 -7.90 6.19
C THR A 185 -1.78 -8.54 6.54
N SER A 186 -0.76 -7.74 6.81
CA SER A 186 0.59 -8.22 7.15
C SER A 186 0.71 -8.85 8.55
N GLY A 187 -0.38 -8.87 9.34
CA GLY A 187 -0.47 -9.55 10.63
C GLY A 187 0.63 -9.18 11.63
N THR A 188 0.80 -7.89 11.94
CA THR A 188 1.86 -7.43 12.86
C THR A 188 1.73 -7.96 14.30
N THR A 189 0.60 -8.55 14.65
CA THR A 189 0.27 -9.04 16.01
C THR A 189 -0.30 -10.47 16.04
N GLY A 190 -0.24 -11.20 14.92
CA GLY A 190 -0.83 -12.54 14.83
C GLY A 190 -0.85 -13.06 13.41
N ARG A 191 -1.74 -14.02 13.14
CA ARG A 191 -1.97 -14.53 11.78
C ARG A 191 -2.55 -13.43 10.89
N PRO A 192 -2.16 -13.36 9.60
CA PRO A 192 -2.77 -12.46 8.62
C PRO A 192 -4.29 -12.64 8.56
N LYS A 193 -5.03 -11.54 8.40
CA LYS A 193 -6.49 -11.55 8.28
C LYS A 193 -6.88 -11.12 6.87
N GLY A 194 -7.83 -11.82 6.24
CA GLY A 194 -8.32 -11.50 4.92
C GLY A 194 -9.34 -10.37 4.93
N VAL A 195 -9.18 -9.40 4.02
CA VAL A 195 -10.15 -8.33 3.75
C VAL A 195 -10.73 -8.57 2.36
N LEU A 196 -12.03 -8.81 2.31
CA LEU A 196 -12.77 -9.13 1.10
C LEU A 196 -13.46 -7.87 0.56
N ASN A 197 -13.01 -7.40 -0.61
CA ASN A 197 -13.60 -6.25 -1.28
C ASN A 197 -14.69 -6.70 -2.26
N THR A 198 -15.78 -5.94 -2.31
CA THR A 198 -16.85 -6.11 -3.30
C THR A 198 -16.58 -5.25 -4.55
N HIS A 199 -17.27 -5.52 -5.65
CA HIS A 199 -17.24 -4.64 -6.82
C HIS A 199 -17.59 -3.20 -6.44
N ARG A 200 -18.67 -3.03 -5.64
CA ARG A 200 -19.11 -1.71 -5.14
C ARG A 200 -17.99 -0.98 -4.41
N SER A 201 -17.33 -1.64 -3.44
CA SER A 201 -16.26 -1.01 -2.65
C SER A 201 -15.10 -0.56 -3.54
N LEU A 202 -14.69 -1.38 -4.52
CA LEU A 202 -13.61 -1.04 -5.46
C LEU A 202 -13.96 0.14 -6.37
N VAL A 203 -15.19 0.17 -6.91
CA VAL A 203 -15.63 1.26 -7.81
C VAL A 203 -15.82 2.57 -7.04
N LEU A 204 -16.47 2.54 -5.87
CA LEU A 204 -16.62 3.73 -5.04
C LEU A 204 -15.29 4.28 -4.55
N HIS A 205 -14.36 3.38 -4.16
CA HIS A 205 -13.00 3.76 -3.82
C HIS A 205 -12.28 4.44 -5.01
N ALA A 206 -12.40 3.90 -6.22
CA ALA A 206 -11.81 4.51 -7.42
C ALA A 206 -12.42 5.89 -7.72
N LEU A 207 -13.74 6.03 -7.64
CA LEU A 207 -14.45 7.31 -7.84
C LEU A 207 -14.03 8.36 -6.83
N SER A 208 -14.04 8.02 -5.54
CA SER A 208 -13.67 8.94 -4.47
C SER A 208 -12.18 9.21 -4.40
N GLY A 209 -11.36 8.17 -4.55
CA GLY A 209 -9.90 8.29 -4.57
C GLY A 209 -9.35 9.11 -5.74
N ASN A 210 -10.17 9.33 -6.77
CA ASN A 210 -9.79 10.14 -7.94
C ASN A 210 -10.41 11.53 -7.99
N GLN A 211 -11.09 12.00 -6.94
CA GLN A 211 -11.57 13.39 -6.92
C GLN A 211 -10.41 14.39 -7.04
N PRO A 212 -10.67 15.63 -7.46
CA PRO A 212 -9.63 16.67 -7.60
C PRO A 212 -8.78 16.88 -6.36
N ASP A 213 -9.42 16.80 -5.17
CA ASP A 213 -8.75 16.91 -3.87
C ASP A 213 -8.14 15.59 -3.38
N ALA A 214 -8.13 14.57 -4.21
CA ALA A 214 -7.54 13.26 -3.93
C ALA A 214 -6.40 12.96 -4.93
N ALA A 215 -6.47 11.88 -5.71
CA ALA A 215 -5.44 11.60 -6.71
C ALA A 215 -5.53 12.54 -7.94
N GLY A 216 -6.73 12.99 -8.32
CA GLY A 216 -6.97 13.94 -9.39
C GLY A 216 -6.36 13.51 -10.73
N ILE A 217 -6.47 12.23 -11.07
CA ILE A 217 -5.92 11.64 -12.29
C ILE A 217 -6.86 11.91 -13.46
N SER A 218 -6.28 12.18 -14.62
CA SER A 218 -6.99 12.38 -15.88
C SER A 218 -6.44 11.49 -17.00
N ALA A 219 -7.13 11.43 -18.13
CA ALA A 219 -6.66 10.73 -19.34
C ALA A 219 -5.32 11.26 -19.90
N LYS A 220 -4.87 12.43 -19.45
CA LYS A 220 -3.58 13.02 -19.84
C LYS A 220 -2.40 12.52 -19.00
N ASP A 221 -2.68 11.84 -17.90
CA ASP A 221 -1.66 11.39 -16.96
C ASP A 221 -1.05 10.06 -17.39
N SER A 222 0.23 9.91 -17.06
CA SER A 222 0.98 8.66 -17.13
C SER A 222 1.31 8.24 -15.70
N LEU A 223 0.71 7.12 -15.25
CA LEU A 223 0.76 6.65 -13.89
C LEU A 223 1.84 5.59 -13.70
N LEU A 224 2.62 5.71 -12.63
CA LEU A 224 3.53 4.66 -12.17
C LEU A 224 3.13 4.18 -10.76
N PRO A 225 2.36 3.10 -10.63
CA PRO A 225 2.15 2.45 -9.34
C PRO A 225 3.39 1.66 -8.95
N VAL A 226 4.27 2.25 -8.13
CA VAL A 226 5.38 1.51 -7.49
C VAL A 226 4.84 0.67 -6.33
N VAL A 227 3.73 1.09 -5.75
CA VAL A 227 2.97 0.27 -4.80
C VAL A 227 2.56 -1.04 -5.44
N PRO A 228 2.82 -2.18 -4.76
CA PRO A 228 2.61 -3.48 -5.38
C PRO A 228 1.13 -3.80 -5.63
N MET A 229 0.84 -4.37 -6.78
CA MET A 229 -0.48 -4.93 -7.08
C MET A 229 -0.83 -6.09 -6.15
N PHE A 230 0.15 -6.81 -5.65
CA PHE A 230 -0.06 -7.86 -4.67
C PHE A 230 -0.39 -7.34 -3.25
N HIS A 231 -0.46 -6.04 -3.04
CA HIS A 231 -0.80 -5.44 -1.75
C HIS A 231 -1.85 -4.34 -1.92
N VAL A 232 -3.01 -4.55 -1.33
CA VAL A 232 -4.17 -3.64 -1.32
C VAL A 232 -4.47 -3.06 -2.71
N ASN A 233 -4.45 -3.93 -3.74
CA ASN A 233 -4.79 -3.62 -5.12
C ASN A 233 -4.02 -2.40 -5.69
N ALA A 234 -2.73 -2.24 -5.36
CA ALA A 234 -1.92 -1.07 -5.75
C ALA A 234 -2.63 0.26 -5.46
N TRP A 235 -3.29 0.37 -4.30
CA TRP A 235 -4.06 1.53 -3.87
C TRP A 235 -5.18 1.94 -4.83
N GLY A 236 -5.75 0.97 -5.55
CA GLY A 236 -6.82 1.18 -6.51
C GLY A 236 -6.39 1.79 -7.83
N THR A 237 -5.09 2.00 -8.05
CA THR A 237 -4.57 2.61 -9.29
C THR A 237 -4.97 1.89 -10.57
N PRO A 238 -5.07 0.55 -10.66
CA PRO A 238 -5.58 -0.15 -11.84
C PRO A 238 -7.02 0.24 -12.20
N PHE A 239 -7.88 0.39 -11.18
CA PHE A 239 -9.28 0.75 -11.35
C PHE A 239 -9.45 2.23 -11.71
N ILE A 240 -8.69 3.13 -11.05
CA ILE A 240 -8.65 4.56 -11.39
C ILE A 240 -8.17 4.75 -12.82
N ALA A 241 -7.07 4.09 -13.21
CA ALA A 241 -6.52 4.23 -14.56
C ALA A 241 -7.51 3.77 -15.64
N ALA A 242 -8.21 2.65 -15.43
CA ALA A 242 -9.26 2.18 -16.35
C ALA A 242 -10.46 3.14 -16.40
N MET A 243 -10.87 3.68 -15.25
CA MET A 243 -12.01 4.60 -15.15
C MET A 243 -11.83 5.88 -15.95
N VAL A 244 -10.62 6.43 -15.98
CA VAL A 244 -10.32 7.70 -16.67
C VAL A 244 -9.54 7.53 -17.96
N GLY A 245 -9.15 6.31 -18.33
CA GLY A 245 -8.34 6.03 -19.51
C GLY A 245 -6.91 6.58 -19.41
N ALA A 246 -6.32 6.63 -18.23
CA ALA A 246 -4.95 7.08 -18.05
C ALA A 246 -3.95 6.04 -18.57
N ARG A 247 -2.79 6.53 -19.03
CA ARG A 247 -1.64 5.69 -19.38
C ARG A 247 -1.09 5.04 -18.12
N LEU A 248 -0.75 3.74 -18.18
CA LEU A 248 -0.24 2.99 -17.05
C LEU A 248 1.16 2.45 -17.35
N VAL A 249 2.11 2.68 -16.45
CA VAL A 249 3.47 2.18 -16.53
C VAL A 249 3.71 1.24 -15.35
N LEU A 250 3.86 -0.05 -15.62
CA LEU A 250 3.99 -1.11 -14.62
C LEU A 250 5.47 -1.51 -14.51
N PRO A 251 6.13 -1.29 -13.35
CA PRO A 251 7.58 -1.36 -13.22
C PRO A 251 8.15 -2.79 -13.10
N GLY A 252 7.31 -3.82 -13.00
CA GLY A 252 7.77 -5.16 -12.69
C GLY A 252 8.48 -5.26 -11.33
N PRO A 253 9.54 -6.06 -11.21
CA PRO A 253 10.30 -6.20 -9.97
C PRO A 253 11.36 -5.10 -9.73
N HIS A 254 11.63 -4.24 -10.71
CA HIS A 254 12.76 -3.29 -10.73
C HIS A 254 12.39 -1.98 -10.04
N LEU A 255 12.50 -1.93 -8.71
CA LEU A 255 12.01 -0.84 -7.86
C LEU A 255 13.14 -0.05 -7.17
N ASP A 256 14.39 -0.30 -7.51
CA ASP A 256 15.53 0.50 -7.04
C ASP A 256 15.54 1.91 -7.67
N GLY A 257 16.26 2.83 -7.03
CA GLY A 257 16.25 4.24 -7.43
C GLY A 257 16.71 4.50 -8.87
N ASP A 258 17.69 3.75 -9.38
CA ASP A 258 18.22 3.91 -10.73
C ASP A 258 17.26 3.38 -11.78
N SER A 259 16.69 2.19 -11.56
CA SER A 259 15.69 1.60 -12.45
C SER A 259 14.46 2.49 -12.56
N LEU A 260 13.98 3.01 -11.42
CA LEU A 260 12.83 3.93 -11.39
C LEU A 260 13.15 5.26 -12.07
N LEU A 261 14.33 5.84 -11.86
CA LEU A 261 14.76 7.08 -12.52
C LEU A 261 14.75 6.93 -14.04
N GLN A 262 15.32 5.84 -14.55
CA GLN A 262 15.32 5.54 -15.98
C GLN A 262 13.91 5.34 -16.53
N LEU A 263 13.06 4.60 -15.81
CA LEU A 263 11.68 4.33 -16.24
C LEU A 263 10.84 5.60 -16.26
N LEU A 264 10.90 6.41 -15.20
CA LEU A 264 10.19 7.70 -15.09
C LEU A 264 10.57 8.65 -16.24
N ALA A 265 11.87 8.76 -16.55
CA ALA A 265 12.37 9.61 -17.63
C ALA A 265 11.97 9.09 -19.01
N ALA A 266 12.20 7.79 -19.27
CA ALA A 266 11.94 7.19 -20.58
C ALA A 266 10.45 7.16 -20.94
N GLU A 267 9.58 6.91 -19.95
CA GLU A 267 8.14 6.80 -20.15
C GLU A 267 7.38 8.09 -19.82
N LYS A 268 8.07 9.20 -19.52
CA LYS A 268 7.48 10.52 -19.25
C LYS A 268 6.33 10.43 -18.24
N VAL A 269 6.56 9.70 -17.16
CA VAL A 269 5.57 9.51 -16.10
C VAL A 269 5.22 10.86 -15.46
N THR A 270 3.94 11.11 -15.21
CA THR A 270 3.48 12.36 -14.58
C THR A 270 3.16 12.22 -13.11
N VAL A 271 2.67 11.04 -12.69
CA VAL A 271 2.22 10.76 -11.31
C VAL A 271 2.72 9.41 -10.84
N GLY A 272 3.28 9.38 -9.62
CA GLY A 272 3.73 8.15 -8.97
C GLY A 272 2.92 7.82 -7.71
N PHE A 273 2.90 6.51 -7.35
CA PHE A 273 2.31 6.01 -6.12
C PHE A 273 3.30 5.10 -5.43
N GLY A 274 3.72 5.45 -4.21
CA GLY A 274 4.77 4.68 -3.54
C GLY A 274 4.92 4.98 -2.06
N VAL A 275 5.69 4.13 -1.39
CA VAL A 275 6.06 4.31 0.02
C VAL A 275 7.33 5.16 0.15
N PRO A 276 7.57 5.83 1.29
CA PRO A 276 8.70 6.76 1.46
C PRO A 276 10.07 6.16 1.11
N VAL A 277 10.33 4.90 1.44
CA VAL A 277 11.64 4.26 1.18
C VAL A 277 11.97 4.20 -0.32
N ILE A 278 10.98 4.04 -1.17
CA ILE A 278 11.15 4.03 -2.63
C ILE A 278 11.53 5.43 -3.12
N TRP A 279 10.83 6.44 -2.66
CA TRP A 279 11.12 7.84 -3.02
C TRP A 279 12.46 8.32 -2.48
N ALA A 280 12.91 7.82 -1.31
CA ALA A 280 14.26 8.06 -0.82
C ALA A 280 15.33 7.51 -1.78
N GLY A 281 15.14 6.30 -2.29
CA GLY A 281 16.02 5.70 -3.31
C GLY A 281 16.05 6.52 -4.60
N LEU A 282 14.89 6.96 -5.09
CA LEU A 282 14.80 7.84 -6.27
C LEU A 282 15.51 9.19 -6.02
N LEU A 283 15.29 9.83 -4.87
CA LEU A 283 15.96 11.10 -4.53
C LEU A 283 17.48 10.95 -4.52
N ALA A 284 17.99 9.86 -3.96
CA ALA A 284 19.43 9.58 -3.95
C ALA A 284 19.97 9.39 -5.38
N ALA A 285 19.25 8.65 -6.24
CA ALA A 285 19.63 8.46 -7.64
C ALA A 285 19.62 9.80 -8.42
N MET A 286 18.57 10.63 -8.25
CA MET A 286 18.46 11.95 -8.89
C MET A 286 19.60 12.88 -8.47
N ARG A 287 19.98 12.88 -7.19
CA ARG A 287 21.10 13.71 -6.68
C ARG A 287 22.45 13.26 -7.24
N ARG A 288 22.65 11.95 -7.31
CA ARG A 288 23.93 11.38 -7.79
C ARG A 288 24.13 11.58 -9.29
N THR A 289 23.04 11.50 -10.08
CA THR A 289 23.11 11.56 -11.54
C THR A 289 22.81 12.95 -12.09
N GLU A 290 22.34 13.89 -11.25
CA GLU A 290 21.86 15.22 -11.63
C GLU A 290 20.72 15.23 -12.67
N VAL A 291 20.08 14.06 -12.90
CA VAL A 291 18.96 13.91 -13.82
C VAL A 291 17.70 14.57 -13.24
N ARG A 292 17.01 15.32 -14.09
CA ARG A 292 15.72 15.94 -13.80
C ARG A 292 14.60 15.21 -14.50
N LEU A 293 13.42 15.18 -13.88
CA LEU A 293 12.21 14.54 -14.39
C LEU A 293 11.14 15.63 -14.67
N PRO A 294 11.23 16.36 -15.77
CA PRO A 294 10.36 17.53 -16.02
C PRO A 294 8.87 17.17 -16.13
N GLU A 295 8.54 15.94 -16.52
CA GLU A 295 7.15 15.48 -16.63
C GLU A 295 6.61 14.96 -15.29
N PHE A 296 7.46 14.48 -14.38
CA PHE A 296 7.05 13.94 -13.09
C PHE A 296 6.72 15.07 -12.12
N LYS A 297 5.44 15.32 -11.91
CA LYS A 297 4.94 16.49 -11.16
C LYS A 297 4.61 16.18 -9.70
N ARG A 298 4.15 14.97 -9.42
CA ARG A 298 3.66 14.63 -8.08
C ARG A 298 3.73 13.13 -7.81
N ALA A 299 3.77 12.79 -6.52
CA ALA A 299 3.58 11.43 -6.06
C ALA A 299 2.68 11.39 -4.83
N LEU A 300 1.80 10.39 -4.79
CA LEU A 300 1.07 10.04 -3.57
C LEU A 300 1.95 9.10 -2.74
N VAL A 301 2.10 9.44 -1.47
CA VAL A 301 2.98 8.76 -0.54
C VAL A 301 2.19 8.30 0.68
N GLY A 302 2.26 7.02 1.00
CA GLY A 302 1.55 6.45 2.14
C GLY A 302 2.20 5.17 2.64
N GLY A 303 1.48 4.42 3.46
CA GLY A 303 1.99 3.17 4.04
C GLY A 303 2.92 3.35 5.25
N SER A 304 3.59 4.48 5.37
CA SER A 304 4.32 4.95 6.56
C SER A 304 4.39 6.47 6.54
N ALA A 305 4.85 7.08 7.62
CA ALA A 305 5.00 8.54 7.72
C ALA A 305 5.93 9.08 6.63
N LEU A 306 5.52 10.16 5.98
CA LEU A 306 6.35 10.89 5.01
C LEU A 306 7.27 11.85 5.77
N PRO A 307 8.60 11.68 5.72
CA PRO A 307 9.52 12.63 6.34
C PRO A 307 9.38 14.03 5.71
N PRO A 308 9.14 15.08 6.50
CA PRO A 308 9.02 16.45 5.98
C PRO A 308 10.23 16.89 5.17
N SER A 309 11.45 16.54 5.60
CA SER A 309 12.70 16.84 4.90
C SER A 309 12.77 16.24 3.49
N MET A 310 12.18 15.08 3.29
CA MET A 310 12.08 14.44 1.96
C MET A 310 11.11 15.21 1.06
N ALA A 311 9.92 15.55 1.56
CA ALA A 311 8.93 16.32 0.80
C ALA A 311 9.49 17.69 0.38
N GLU A 312 10.20 18.37 1.28
CA GLU A 312 10.89 19.62 0.98
C GLU A 312 11.97 19.47 -0.10
N ALA A 313 12.80 18.43 0.00
CA ALA A 313 13.86 18.21 -0.97
C ALA A 313 13.28 18.00 -2.38
N PHE A 314 12.26 17.16 -2.53
CA PHE A 314 11.58 16.95 -3.82
C PHE A 314 10.97 18.25 -4.37
N GLN A 315 10.30 19.02 -3.52
CA GLN A 315 9.66 20.27 -3.95
C GLN A 315 10.68 21.35 -4.30
N ARG A 316 11.66 21.60 -3.44
CA ARG A 316 12.66 22.66 -3.60
C ARG A 316 13.63 22.37 -4.74
N ASP A 317 14.18 21.14 -4.79
CA ASP A 317 15.27 20.80 -5.69
C ASP A 317 14.78 20.40 -7.08
N TYR A 318 13.54 19.86 -7.17
CA TYR A 318 13.03 19.27 -8.42
C TYR A 318 11.63 19.74 -8.83
N GLY A 319 10.91 20.48 -7.99
CA GLY A 319 9.55 20.93 -8.27
C GLY A 319 8.50 19.81 -8.24
N ILE A 320 8.80 18.69 -7.58
CA ILE A 320 7.93 17.52 -7.46
C ILE A 320 7.18 17.57 -6.13
N ALA A 321 5.85 17.56 -6.17
CA ALA A 321 5.02 17.55 -4.97
C ALA A 321 4.83 16.11 -4.44
N LEU A 322 5.18 15.89 -3.17
CA LEU A 322 4.83 14.67 -2.46
C LEU A 322 3.58 14.91 -1.61
N THR A 323 2.50 14.19 -1.89
CA THR A 323 1.22 14.29 -1.18
C THR A 323 1.07 13.11 -0.24
N HIS A 324 1.00 13.38 1.07
CA HIS A 324 0.83 12.33 2.07
C HIS A 324 -0.60 11.79 2.06
N ALA A 325 -0.73 10.47 2.16
CA ALA A 325 -2.00 9.77 2.25
C ALA A 325 -1.94 8.74 3.39
N TRP A 326 -3.07 8.53 4.05
CA TRP A 326 -3.24 7.47 5.04
C TRP A 326 -4.32 6.50 4.60
N GLY A 327 -4.09 5.27 4.96
CA GLY A 327 -5.04 4.18 4.79
C GLY A 327 -4.43 2.84 5.18
N MET A 328 -5.25 1.81 5.12
CA MET A 328 -4.89 0.45 5.52
C MET A 328 -5.66 -0.57 4.67
N THR A 329 -5.33 -1.85 4.78
CA THR A 329 -6.04 -2.89 4.02
C THR A 329 -7.54 -2.84 4.29
N GLU A 330 -7.90 -2.57 5.53
CA GLU A 330 -9.27 -2.46 6.02
C GLU A 330 -10.04 -1.25 5.49
N THR A 331 -9.37 -0.28 4.85
CA THR A 331 -9.98 0.89 4.18
C THR A 331 -9.81 0.87 2.65
N SER A 332 -9.40 -0.22 2.02
CA SER A 332 -9.37 -0.57 0.58
C SER A 332 -8.50 0.25 -0.40
N PRO A 333 -7.42 0.96 -0.10
CA PRO A 333 -6.91 1.32 1.21
C PRO A 333 -7.16 2.76 1.64
N ILE A 334 -7.61 3.71 0.78
CA ILE A 334 -7.51 5.16 1.03
C ILE A 334 -8.55 5.63 2.06
N GLY A 335 -8.05 6.23 3.15
CA GLY A 335 -8.86 6.95 4.13
C GLY A 335 -8.73 8.47 3.99
N THR A 336 -7.49 8.99 3.97
CA THR A 336 -7.22 10.43 3.86
C THR A 336 -6.18 10.76 2.82
N ILE A 337 -6.23 12.00 2.30
CA ILE A 337 -5.20 12.58 1.42
C ILE A 337 -4.94 14.02 1.88
N ASN A 338 -3.67 14.42 1.91
CA ASN A 338 -3.26 15.74 2.37
C ASN A 338 -3.26 16.77 1.24
N THR A 339 -4.44 17.19 0.83
CA THR A 339 -4.62 18.30 -0.10
C THR A 339 -4.94 19.57 0.68
N PRO A 340 -4.17 20.66 0.52
CA PRO A 340 -4.38 21.91 1.24
C PRO A 340 -5.71 22.57 0.82
N LEU A 341 -6.32 23.31 1.74
CA LEU A 341 -7.42 24.23 1.45
C LEU A 341 -6.88 25.59 1.03
N SER A 342 -7.64 26.37 0.25
CA SER A 342 -7.23 27.69 -0.23
C SER A 342 -6.80 28.65 0.89
N LYS A 343 -7.40 28.54 2.07
CA LYS A 343 -6.98 29.33 3.24
C LYS A 343 -5.56 29.02 3.73
N HIS A 344 -5.01 27.85 3.39
CA HIS A 344 -3.63 27.49 3.76
C HIS A 344 -2.60 28.17 2.87
N ASP A 345 -2.98 28.64 1.69
CA ASP A 345 -2.08 29.35 0.78
C ASP A 345 -1.64 30.71 1.37
N ALA A 346 -2.46 31.28 2.27
CA ALA A 346 -2.16 32.51 2.98
C ALA A 346 -1.30 32.33 4.25
N LEU A 347 -1.04 31.09 4.68
CA LEU A 347 -0.25 30.81 5.86
C LEU A 347 1.25 31.07 5.62
N PRO A 348 2.02 31.43 6.66
CA PRO A 348 3.48 31.43 6.59
C PRO A 348 4.03 30.09 6.11
N ALA A 349 5.16 30.10 5.40
CA ALA A 349 5.73 28.88 4.79
C ALA A 349 5.95 27.74 5.81
N GLN A 350 6.36 28.07 7.04
CA GLN A 350 6.55 27.09 8.10
C GLN A 350 5.24 26.42 8.53
N GLU A 351 4.14 27.16 8.58
CA GLU A 351 2.82 26.61 8.92
C GLU A 351 2.25 25.78 7.77
N GLN A 352 2.44 26.20 6.50
CA GLN A 352 2.11 25.39 5.34
C GLN A 352 2.85 24.04 5.35
N GLN A 353 4.13 24.07 5.72
CA GLN A 353 4.95 22.87 5.83
C GLN A 353 4.44 21.94 6.93
N LYS A 354 4.13 22.47 8.12
CA LYS A 354 3.56 21.72 9.23
C LYS A 354 2.22 21.07 8.83
N GLN A 355 1.36 21.80 8.12
CA GLN A 355 0.09 21.29 7.63
C GLN A 355 0.29 20.14 6.62
N ARG A 356 1.26 20.26 5.70
CA ARG A 356 1.58 19.22 4.70
C ARG A 356 2.23 17.97 5.30
N ALA A 357 2.77 18.02 6.50
CA ALA A 357 3.38 16.87 7.17
C ALA A 357 2.34 15.86 7.69
N GLY A 358 1.09 16.29 7.97
CA GLY A 358 0.00 15.42 8.41
C GLY A 358 -0.50 14.46 7.32
N GLN A 359 -1.39 13.55 7.69
CA GLN A 359 -1.97 12.53 6.79
C GLN A 359 -3.14 13.07 5.96
N GLY A 360 -3.51 14.34 6.15
CA GLY A 360 -4.58 15.00 5.40
C GLY A 360 -5.96 14.76 5.98
N ARG A 361 -6.98 14.93 5.15
CA ARG A 361 -8.40 14.86 5.53
C ARG A 361 -9.12 13.71 4.82
N PRO A 362 -10.22 13.19 5.40
CA PRO A 362 -10.98 12.11 4.79
C PRO A 362 -11.48 12.52 3.40
N ILE A 363 -11.38 11.59 2.46
CA ILE A 363 -12.04 11.73 1.16
C ILE A 363 -13.52 11.43 1.29
N PHE A 364 -14.35 11.92 0.35
CA PHE A 364 -15.80 11.65 0.38
C PHE A 364 -16.08 10.14 0.46
N GLY A 365 -16.92 9.74 1.39
CA GLY A 365 -17.26 8.33 1.65
C GLY A 365 -16.51 7.72 2.83
N ILE A 366 -15.60 8.46 3.47
CA ILE A 366 -14.90 8.12 4.71
C ILE A 366 -15.25 9.13 5.80
N GLU A 367 -15.50 8.65 6.98
CA GLU A 367 -15.63 9.43 8.20
C GLU A 367 -14.56 9.01 9.21
N LEU A 368 -14.04 9.98 9.96
CA LEU A 368 -13.05 9.78 11.00
C LEU A 368 -13.51 10.37 12.31
N GLN A 369 -13.17 9.71 13.39
CA GLN A 369 -13.21 10.28 14.73
C GLN A 369 -11.99 9.86 15.54
N VAL A 370 -11.68 10.65 16.55
CA VAL A 370 -10.69 10.30 17.58
C VAL A 370 -11.44 10.16 18.89
N VAL A 371 -11.19 9.08 19.62
CA VAL A 371 -11.88 8.76 20.87
C VAL A 371 -10.86 8.56 22.00
N ASP A 372 -11.32 8.74 23.24
CA ASP A 372 -10.54 8.41 24.42
C ASP A 372 -10.50 6.90 24.71
N VAL A 373 -10.00 6.52 25.89
CA VAL A 373 -9.87 5.11 26.31
C VAL A 373 -11.24 4.45 26.59
N ASP A 374 -12.28 5.23 26.85
CA ASP A 374 -13.64 4.77 27.12
C ASP A 374 -14.49 4.75 25.84
N GLY A 375 -13.92 5.21 24.71
CA GLY A 375 -14.58 5.26 23.40
C GLY A 375 -15.40 6.53 23.16
N GLU A 376 -15.29 7.54 24.03
CA GLU A 376 -15.98 8.81 23.88
C GLU A 376 -15.26 9.74 22.90
N PRO A 377 -16.00 10.42 21.98
CA PRO A 377 -15.40 11.30 20.98
C PRO A 377 -14.68 12.49 21.58
N LEU A 378 -13.44 12.71 21.15
CA LEU A 378 -12.62 13.86 21.53
C LEU A 378 -12.87 15.08 20.62
N PRO A 379 -12.60 16.32 21.12
CA PRO A 379 -12.71 17.54 20.32
C PRO A 379 -11.83 17.52 19.06
N ARG A 380 -12.34 18.11 17.99
CA ARG A 380 -11.57 18.31 16.73
C ARG A 380 -10.80 19.63 16.80
N ASP A 381 -9.89 19.74 17.74
CA ASP A 381 -9.09 20.95 18.02
C ASP A 381 -7.64 20.87 17.50
N GLY A 382 -7.27 19.72 16.90
CA GLY A 382 -5.91 19.44 16.44
C GLY A 382 -4.90 19.17 17.56
N GLN A 383 -5.35 19.06 18.81
CA GLN A 383 -4.53 18.86 20.00
C GLN A 383 -4.94 17.65 20.83
N SER A 384 -6.26 17.42 20.96
CA SER A 384 -6.82 16.29 21.70
C SER A 384 -6.45 14.98 21.02
N GLN A 385 -5.54 14.25 21.64
CA GLN A 385 -4.97 13.01 21.13
C GLN A 385 -5.72 11.79 21.66
N GLY A 386 -6.03 10.83 20.79
CA GLY A 386 -6.72 9.60 21.15
C GLY A 386 -6.65 8.53 20.06
N TYR A 387 -7.47 7.51 20.20
CA TYR A 387 -7.56 6.38 19.29
C TYR A 387 -8.35 6.75 18.04
N LEU A 388 -7.75 6.54 16.86
CA LEU A 388 -8.38 6.83 15.58
C LEU A 388 -9.36 5.72 15.20
N GLN A 389 -10.59 6.10 14.91
CA GLN A 389 -11.63 5.24 14.37
C GLN A 389 -12.07 5.71 12.99
N VAL A 390 -12.44 4.77 12.12
CA VAL A 390 -12.89 5.03 10.76
C VAL A 390 -14.17 4.26 10.44
N ARG A 391 -15.03 4.86 9.62
CA ARG A 391 -16.13 4.17 8.93
C ARG A 391 -16.32 4.71 7.53
N GLY A 392 -16.96 3.94 6.65
CA GLY A 392 -17.19 4.40 5.28
C GLY A 392 -17.61 3.29 4.32
N HIS A 393 -17.87 3.69 3.07
CA HIS A 393 -18.46 2.81 2.04
C HIS A 393 -17.56 1.64 1.58
N TRP A 394 -16.27 1.67 1.90
CA TRP A 394 -15.28 0.65 1.57
C TRP A 394 -14.41 0.27 2.77
N VAL A 395 -14.90 0.54 3.98
CA VAL A 395 -14.27 0.07 5.22
C VAL A 395 -14.76 -1.33 5.52
N VAL A 396 -13.86 -2.19 6.01
CA VAL A 396 -14.18 -3.57 6.37
C VAL A 396 -15.21 -3.60 7.50
N GLU A 397 -16.22 -4.46 7.35
CA GLU A 397 -17.18 -4.76 8.42
C GLU A 397 -16.82 -6.07 9.13
N GLN A 398 -16.28 -7.03 8.37
CA GLN A 398 -15.98 -8.37 8.84
C GLN A 398 -14.76 -8.92 8.08
N TYR A 399 -13.83 -9.55 8.79
CA TYR A 399 -12.73 -10.22 8.14
C TYR A 399 -13.17 -11.54 7.50
N TYR A 400 -12.54 -11.89 6.41
CA TYR A 400 -12.81 -13.14 5.69
C TYR A 400 -12.72 -14.36 6.60
N GLY A 401 -13.73 -15.22 6.53
CA GLY A 401 -13.81 -16.46 7.34
C GLY A 401 -14.06 -16.25 8.83
N GLN A 402 -14.38 -15.03 9.28
CA GLN A 402 -14.73 -14.75 10.68
C GLN A 402 -16.21 -14.39 10.78
N ASP A 403 -16.90 -14.90 11.81
CA ASP A 403 -18.32 -14.59 12.06
C ASP A 403 -18.52 -13.28 12.83
N ALA A 404 -17.51 -12.82 13.56
CA ALA A 404 -17.58 -11.62 14.37
C ALA A 404 -17.37 -10.36 13.53
N SER A 405 -18.18 -9.32 13.78
CA SER A 405 -17.94 -7.98 13.24
C SER A 405 -16.61 -7.43 13.74
N ALA A 406 -15.88 -6.75 12.87
CA ALA A 406 -14.66 -6.00 13.20
C ALA A 406 -14.97 -4.59 13.71
N LEU A 407 -16.26 -4.19 13.71
CA LEU A 407 -16.70 -2.87 14.12
C LEU A 407 -17.03 -2.84 15.61
N THR A 408 -16.90 -1.66 16.21
CA THR A 408 -17.44 -1.35 17.53
C THR A 408 -18.96 -1.40 17.52
N ALA A 409 -19.60 -1.42 18.70
CA ALA A 409 -21.05 -1.37 18.82
C ALA A 409 -21.69 -0.12 18.15
N ALA A 410 -20.92 0.97 18.01
CA ALA A 410 -21.33 2.19 17.34
C ALA A 410 -21.05 2.19 15.81
N GLY A 411 -20.60 1.07 15.24
CA GLY A 411 -20.35 0.91 13.80
C GLY A 411 -19.05 1.53 13.30
N TRP A 412 -18.04 1.69 14.15
CA TRP A 412 -16.74 2.20 13.80
C TRP A 412 -15.68 1.09 13.80
N PHE A 413 -14.72 1.19 12.91
CA PHE A 413 -13.54 0.33 12.88
C PHE A 413 -12.38 0.98 13.64
N ASP A 414 -11.80 0.26 14.61
CA ASP A 414 -10.62 0.69 15.35
C ASP A 414 -9.35 0.46 14.51
N THR A 415 -8.70 1.54 14.12
CA THR A 415 -7.54 1.47 13.21
C THR A 415 -6.26 0.98 13.90
N GLY A 416 -6.20 1.12 15.23
CA GLY A 416 -4.99 0.92 16.02
C GLY A 416 -3.97 2.05 15.87
N ASP A 417 -4.33 3.16 15.22
CA ASP A 417 -3.54 4.38 15.17
C ASP A 417 -3.97 5.34 16.29
N ILE A 418 -3.03 6.17 16.73
CA ILE A 418 -3.26 7.28 17.66
C ILE A 418 -2.98 8.57 16.91
N GLY A 419 -3.86 9.56 17.08
CA GLY A 419 -3.69 10.84 16.40
C GLY A 419 -4.63 11.92 16.90
N THR A 420 -4.62 13.04 16.19
CA THR A 420 -5.49 14.20 16.42
C THR A 420 -6.26 14.54 15.16
N LEU A 421 -7.42 15.16 15.29
CA LEU A 421 -8.18 15.75 14.19
C LEU A 421 -8.39 17.23 14.44
N ASP A 422 -8.17 18.07 13.43
CA ASP A 422 -8.54 19.48 13.51
C ASP A 422 -10.00 19.73 13.08
N ALA A 423 -10.46 20.97 13.22
CA ALA A 423 -11.83 21.38 12.87
C ALA A 423 -12.16 21.17 11.37
N ASN A 424 -11.17 21.04 10.50
CA ASN A 424 -11.32 20.79 9.06
C ASN A 424 -11.18 19.30 8.70
N GLY A 425 -10.93 18.45 9.70
CA GLY A 425 -10.73 17.02 9.54
C GLY A 425 -9.30 16.62 9.16
N TYR A 426 -8.32 17.52 9.27
CA TYR A 426 -6.92 17.13 9.05
C TYR A 426 -6.44 16.21 10.16
N LEU A 427 -6.01 15.04 9.74
CA LEU A 427 -5.48 13.99 10.59
C LEU A 427 -3.96 14.17 10.76
N VAL A 428 -3.50 14.12 11.99
CA VAL A 428 -2.09 13.93 12.33
C VAL A 428 -1.96 12.67 13.17
N ILE A 429 -1.38 11.64 12.59
CA ILE A 429 -1.07 10.40 13.30
C ILE A 429 0.22 10.60 14.09
N SER A 430 0.11 10.40 15.39
CA SER A 430 1.25 10.46 16.30
C SER A 430 2.00 9.14 16.32
N ASP A 431 1.28 8.02 16.40
CA ASP A 431 1.89 6.69 16.45
C ASP A 431 0.84 5.56 16.26
N ARG A 432 1.33 4.32 16.31
CA ARG A 432 0.52 3.13 16.55
C ARG A 432 0.27 2.96 18.04
N ALA A 433 -0.95 2.57 18.45
CA ALA A 433 -1.30 2.33 19.86
C ALA A 433 -0.37 1.36 20.59
N LYS A 434 0.21 0.40 19.82
CA LYS A 434 1.17 -0.60 20.32
C LYS A 434 2.64 -0.15 20.31
N ASP A 435 2.96 0.94 19.62
CA ASP A 435 4.33 1.42 19.44
C ASP A 435 4.61 2.69 20.23
N ILE A 436 3.56 3.45 20.60
CA ILE A 436 3.69 4.65 21.43
C ILE A 436 4.33 4.31 22.77
N ILE A 437 5.28 5.13 23.21
CA ILE A 437 6.02 4.93 24.45
C ILE A 437 5.31 5.65 25.59
N LYS A 438 5.10 4.99 26.72
CA LYS A 438 4.27 5.48 27.84
C LYS A 438 5.07 5.64 29.12
N PRO A 439 5.93 6.66 29.26
CA PRO A 439 6.64 6.91 30.49
C PRO A 439 5.70 7.54 31.54
N GLY A 440 5.22 6.75 32.50
CA GLY A 440 4.50 7.27 33.66
C GLY A 440 3.22 8.03 33.37
N GLY A 441 2.52 7.77 32.27
CA GLY A 441 1.24 8.37 31.96
C GLY A 441 1.27 9.41 30.83
N GLU A 442 2.41 9.91 30.43
CA GLU A 442 2.61 10.72 29.23
C GLU A 442 2.81 9.83 27.99
N TRP A 443 2.66 10.41 26.80
CA TRP A 443 2.83 9.68 25.54
C TRP A 443 3.98 10.29 24.74
N ILE A 444 4.94 9.44 24.33
CA ILE A 444 6.04 9.83 23.43
C ILE A 444 5.83 9.16 22.09
N SER A 445 5.76 9.96 21.03
CA SER A 445 5.64 9.46 19.66
C SER A 445 6.97 8.92 19.17
N THR A 446 6.98 7.64 18.78
CA THR A 446 8.15 7.04 18.13
C THR A 446 8.38 7.63 16.74
N VAL A 447 7.31 8.00 16.03
CA VAL A 447 7.37 8.64 14.70
C VAL A 447 8.02 10.02 14.78
N GLU A 448 7.73 10.82 15.81
CA GLU A 448 8.36 12.13 16.02
C GLU A 448 9.86 11.98 16.25
N LEU A 449 10.26 11.06 17.13
CA LEU A 449 11.67 10.80 17.40
C LEU A 449 12.42 10.32 16.14
N GLU A 450 11.81 9.44 15.37
CA GLU A 450 12.37 8.94 14.10
C GLU A 450 12.57 10.06 13.09
N ASN A 451 11.57 10.93 12.92
CA ASN A 451 11.66 12.08 12.01
C ASN A 451 12.77 13.07 12.41
N ILE A 452 12.91 13.31 13.70
CA ILE A 452 13.99 14.17 14.22
C ILE A 452 15.37 13.55 13.96
N ALA A 453 15.51 12.24 14.17
CA ALA A 453 16.75 11.54 13.91
C ALA A 453 17.13 11.52 12.42
N ILE A 454 16.16 11.22 11.54
CA ILE A 454 16.36 11.18 10.08
C ILE A 454 16.69 12.57 9.51
N ALA A 455 16.27 13.65 10.17
CA ALA A 455 16.66 15.02 9.80
C ALA A 455 18.14 15.34 10.07
N HIS A 456 18.87 14.49 10.81
CA HIS A 456 20.30 14.64 11.03
C HIS A 456 21.09 14.13 9.81
N PRO A 457 22.04 14.89 9.24
CA PRO A 457 22.77 14.52 8.02
C PRO A 457 23.51 13.17 8.09
N GLY A 458 23.95 12.78 9.29
CA GLY A 458 24.65 11.51 9.53
C GLY A 458 23.74 10.28 9.68
N VAL A 459 22.41 10.44 9.59
CA VAL A 459 21.43 9.34 9.77
C VAL A 459 20.71 9.05 8.47
N ARG A 460 20.77 7.78 8.03
CA ARG A 460 20.04 7.30 6.85
C ARG A 460 18.62 6.86 7.19
N SER A 461 18.46 6.14 8.30
CA SER A 461 17.16 5.68 8.78
C SER A 461 17.21 5.47 10.30
N ALA A 462 16.05 5.58 10.95
CA ALA A 462 15.92 5.43 12.38
C ALA A 462 14.62 4.70 12.75
N ALA A 463 14.62 4.05 13.91
CA ALA A 463 13.45 3.45 14.54
C ALA A 463 13.52 3.67 16.05
N ALA A 464 12.45 4.21 16.63
CA ALA A 464 12.32 4.32 18.08
C ALA A 464 11.44 3.20 18.62
N ILE A 465 11.83 2.67 19.77
CA ILE A 465 11.08 1.63 20.50
C ILE A 465 10.91 1.99 21.96
N ALA A 466 9.85 1.47 22.57
CA ALA A 466 9.71 1.41 24.00
C ALA A 466 10.68 0.36 24.57
N ALA A 467 11.54 0.75 25.49
CA ALA A 467 12.35 -0.14 26.29
C ALA A 467 11.92 -0.04 27.76
N ARG A 468 11.89 -1.18 28.46
CA ARG A 468 11.54 -1.22 29.88
C ARG A 468 12.54 -0.44 30.73
N HIS A 469 12.01 0.35 31.66
CA HIS A 469 12.82 1.19 32.54
C HIS A 469 12.38 1.02 34.00
N PRO A 470 13.32 0.82 34.96
CA PRO A 470 12.98 0.48 36.34
C PRO A 470 12.16 1.55 37.09
N ARG A 471 12.21 2.81 36.63
CA ARG A 471 11.51 3.93 37.29
C ARG A 471 10.30 4.44 36.51
N TRP A 472 10.32 4.38 35.16
CA TRP A 472 9.37 5.07 34.31
C TRP A 472 8.48 4.12 33.51
N ASP A 473 8.54 2.81 33.80
CA ASP A 473 7.90 1.74 33.05
C ASP A 473 8.50 1.59 31.65
N GLU A 474 8.37 2.58 30.81
CA GLU A 474 8.93 2.63 29.45
C GLU A 474 9.75 3.91 29.20
N ARG A 475 10.85 3.76 28.45
CA ARG A 475 11.63 4.89 27.94
C ARG A 475 12.02 4.66 26.47
N PRO A 476 12.21 5.75 25.69
CA PRO A 476 12.60 5.62 24.31
C PRO A 476 14.05 5.19 24.14
N VAL A 477 14.24 4.19 23.29
CA VAL A 477 15.54 3.79 22.74
C VAL A 477 15.48 3.95 21.23
N LEU A 478 16.47 4.63 20.66
CA LEU A 478 16.55 4.93 19.24
C LEU A 478 17.58 4.02 18.57
N LEU A 479 17.17 3.32 17.51
CA LEU A 479 18.06 2.54 16.66
C LEU A 479 18.27 3.30 15.35
N CYS A 480 19.53 3.52 14.97
CA CYS A 480 19.89 4.32 13.80
C CYS A 480 20.80 3.55 12.84
N VAL A 481 20.59 3.77 11.55
CA VAL A 481 21.52 3.38 10.50
C VAL A 481 22.24 4.66 10.02
N ARG A 482 23.56 4.65 10.04
CA ARG A 482 24.36 5.79 9.59
C ARG A 482 24.17 6.05 8.09
N ALA A 483 24.25 7.31 7.68
CA ALA A 483 24.37 7.66 6.27
C ALA A 483 25.75 7.19 5.74
N GLU A 484 25.87 7.02 4.44
CA GLU A 484 27.13 6.61 3.82
C GLU A 484 28.21 7.68 4.06
N GLY A 485 29.32 7.28 4.68
CA GLY A 485 30.38 8.21 5.13
C GLY A 485 30.03 9.08 6.34
N GLY A 486 28.90 8.84 7.01
CA GLY A 486 28.49 9.58 8.18
C GLY A 486 29.20 9.11 9.46
N GLU A 487 29.88 10.03 10.13
CA GLU A 487 30.54 9.82 11.45
C GLU A 487 29.69 10.46 12.55
N VAL A 488 28.49 9.93 12.81
CA VAL A 488 27.64 10.41 13.89
C VAL A 488 27.70 9.45 15.08
N GLU A 489 27.88 10.00 16.29
CA GLU A 489 27.92 9.25 17.54
C GLU A 489 26.64 9.45 18.37
N GLU A 490 26.43 8.62 19.40
CA GLU A 490 25.29 8.68 20.30
C GLU A 490 25.13 10.09 20.93
N THR A 491 26.22 10.65 21.44
CA THR A 491 26.24 11.98 22.08
C THR A 491 25.83 13.09 21.13
N ASP A 492 26.18 12.99 19.85
CA ASP A 492 25.81 13.98 18.83
C ASP A 492 24.31 13.99 18.59
N LEU A 493 23.72 12.79 18.46
CA LEU A 493 22.28 12.65 18.28
C LEU A 493 21.50 13.06 19.53
N LEU A 494 21.93 12.69 20.73
CA LEU A 494 21.27 13.13 21.95
C LEU A 494 21.26 14.65 22.06
N SER A 495 22.40 15.30 21.76
CA SER A 495 22.49 16.78 21.72
C SER A 495 21.62 17.39 20.61
N TRP A 496 21.42 16.66 19.50
CA TRP A 496 20.51 17.07 18.42
C TRP A 496 19.05 17.11 18.89
N PHE A 497 18.66 16.17 19.76
CA PHE A 497 17.32 16.11 20.35
C PHE A 497 17.08 17.21 21.39
N GLU A 498 18.08 17.61 22.19
CA GLU A 498 17.94 18.60 23.28
C GLU A 498 17.31 19.94 22.83
N LYS A 499 17.51 20.32 21.58
CA LYS A 499 16.97 21.56 21.00
C LYS A 499 15.63 21.41 20.30
N ARG A 500 15.06 20.18 20.28
CA ARG A 500 13.92 19.83 19.44
C ARG A 500 12.74 19.23 20.19
N VAL A 501 13.02 18.58 21.32
CA VAL A 501 11.98 17.98 22.16
C VAL A 501 12.21 18.32 23.64
N PRO A 502 11.18 18.28 24.49
CA PRO A 502 11.33 18.36 25.94
C PRO A 502 12.26 17.26 26.47
N LYS A 503 12.99 17.54 27.57
CA LYS A 503 13.98 16.60 28.14
C LYS A 503 13.43 15.20 28.41
N TRP A 504 12.17 15.09 28.80
CA TRP A 504 11.54 13.82 29.11
C TRP A 504 11.22 12.95 27.88
N GLN A 505 11.25 13.52 26.67
CA GLN A 505 11.07 12.82 25.41
C GLN A 505 12.39 12.38 24.76
N ILE A 506 13.52 12.92 25.21
CA ILE A 506 14.83 12.56 24.65
C ILE A 506 15.07 11.06 24.84
N PRO A 507 15.52 10.33 23.81
CA PRO A 507 15.88 8.93 23.95
C PRO A 507 16.94 8.73 25.04
N ASP A 508 16.79 7.67 25.84
CA ASP A 508 17.77 7.33 26.86
C ASP A 508 19.03 6.70 26.26
N ARG A 509 18.92 6.09 25.07
CA ARG A 509 20.04 5.49 24.32
C ARG A 509 19.83 5.64 22.82
N VAL A 510 20.96 5.74 22.11
CA VAL A 510 21.04 5.62 20.66
C VAL A 510 21.95 4.45 20.28
N ILE A 511 21.43 3.51 19.51
CA ILE A 511 22.16 2.31 19.11
C ILE A 511 22.33 2.35 17.59
N PHE A 512 23.56 2.26 17.10
CA PHE A 512 23.81 2.15 15.68
C PHE A 512 23.80 0.70 15.23
N VAL A 513 23.05 0.44 14.15
CA VAL A 513 22.88 -0.88 13.53
C VAL A 513 23.19 -0.80 12.03
N ASP A 514 23.60 -1.91 11.43
CA ASP A 514 23.88 -1.96 9.98
C ASP A 514 22.61 -1.83 9.13
N ALA A 515 21.51 -2.41 9.59
CA ALA A 515 20.20 -2.34 8.95
C ALA A 515 19.07 -2.48 9.97
N LEU A 516 17.93 -1.82 9.69
CA LEU A 516 16.69 -2.04 10.43
C LEU A 516 15.92 -3.22 9.83
N PRO A 517 15.32 -4.11 10.64
CA PRO A 517 14.46 -5.16 10.13
C PRO A 517 13.20 -4.56 9.52
N VAL A 518 12.89 -4.94 8.28
CA VAL A 518 11.72 -4.42 7.56
C VAL A 518 10.78 -5.54 7.13
N SER A 519 9.51 -5.23 7.10
CA SER A 519 8.48 -6.14 6.59
C SER A 519 8.56 -6.24 5.06
N ALA A 520 7.82 -7.20 4.50
CA ALA A 520 7.65 -7.38 3.06
C ALA A 520 7.10 -6.13 2.32
N THR A 521 6.51 -5.19 3.06
CA THR A 521 5.98 -3.91 2.55
C THR A 521 6.89 -2.71 2.83
N GLY A 522 8.12 -2.95 3.34
CA GLY A 522 9.09 -1.91 3.65
C GLY A 522 8.87 -1.19 4.99
N LYS A 523 7.95 -1.67 5.85
CA LYS A 523 7.72 -1.11 7.19
C LYS A 523 8.72 -1.70 8.19
N VAL A 524 9.29 -0.88 9.07
CA VAL A 524 10.16 -1.35 10.14
C VAL A 524 9.42 -2.28 11.09
N LEU A 525 10.03 -3.42 11.41
CA LEU A 525 9.48 -4.43 12.31
C LEU A 525 9.89 -4.12 13.77
N LYS A 526 9.26 -3.12 14.37
CA LYS A 526 9.55 -2.66 15.75
C LYS A 526 9.39 -3.77 16.80
N ASN A 527 8.55 -4.77 16.56
CA ASN A 527 8.42 -5.92 17.44
C ASN A 527 9.73 -6.73 17.56
N GLN A 528 10.46 -6.92 16.46
CA GLN A 528 11.77 -7.58 16.48
C GLN A 528 12.81 -6.72 17.22
N LEU A 529 12.76 -5.41 17.01
CA LEU A 529 13.64 -4.48 17.72
C LEU A 529 13.35 -4.49 19.25
N ARG A 530 12.07 -4.51 19.64
CA ARG A 530 11.70 -4.65 21.07
C ARG A 530 12.14 -5.98 21.68
N GLN A 531 12.08 -7.08 20.91
CA GLN A 531 12.60 -8.38 21.38
C GLN A 531 14.11 -8.34 21.61
N ALA A 532 14.86 -7.66 20.74
CA ALA A 532 16.32 -7.59 20.83
C ALA A 532 16.82 -6.55 21.86
N TYR A 533 16.14 -5.41 21.98
CA TYR A 533 16.65 -4.24 22.72
C TYR A 533 15.70 -3.73 23.81
N GLY A 534 14.52 -4.31 23.97
CA GLY A 534 13.49 -3.81 24.90
C GLY A 534 13.87 -3.89 26.39
N GLU A 535 14.87 -4.67 26.76
CA GLU A 535 15.36 -4.81 28.13
C GLU A 535 16.71 -4.10 28.40
N ILE A 536 17.22 -3.36 27.41
CA ILE A 536 18.59 -2.79 27.47
C ILE A 536 18.77 -1.83 28.64
N LEU A 537 17.74 -1.05 29.00
CA LEU A 537 17.79 -0.09 30.09
C LEU A 537 17.64 -0.74 31.47
N MET A 538 17.25 -2.00 31.57
CA MET A 538 17.15 -2.74 32.82
C MET A 538 18.52 -3.21 33.36
N SER A 539 19.52 -3.28 32.50
CA SER A 539 20.88 -3.70 32.85
C SER A 539 21.77 -2.57 33.37
N GLU A 540 21.40 -1.32 33.20
CA GLU A 540 22.18 -0.13 33.60
C GLU A 540 21.87 0.36 35.03
N GLY A 541 20.93 -0.28 35.72
CA GLY A 541 20.52 0.06 37.10
C GLY A 541 21.19 -0.79 38.19
N LYS A 542 22.28 -1.49 37.88
CA LYS A 542 23.07 -2.27 38.89
C LYS A 542 24.41 -1.63 39.15
#